data_ad8962902ea17be57a2d0a3ba8876ca5
#
_entry.id   ad8962902ea17be57a2d0a3ba8876ca5
#
_cell.length_a   1.000
_cell.length_b   1.000
_cell.length_c   1.000
_cell.angle_alpha   90.00
_cell.angle_beta   90.00
_cell.angle_gamma   90.00
#
_symmetry.space_group_name_H-M   'P 1'
#
loop_
_entity.id
_entity.type
_entity.pdbx_description
1 polymer ?
#
loop_
_entity_poly.entity_id
_entity_poly.type
_entity_poly.pdbx_seq_one_letter_code
_entity_poly.pdbx_strand_id
1 'polypeptide(L)'
;MAAPARSVSRIALATALTFSLVLQPGRAAAQFAPGDYLVRDTEIEDILRREVTPLFQAAGIDSKSIQIVLVASKDPNASAGPGVMMVTTSLILQADNPNQLQGVMAHEVGHLAGGHSFRSGEEMKAGLVPMILTMGLGVLAAIAGAGNAAAGLITSAPMFGAIGAAGYGREQESRADQAGATYMEKAGLSGRGLAEFLDKYRYEEVFSQMRRYRYFIDHPMFSERIESLQNRVTKLPHYYVKDTPQSVSELEIIKAKLDGFINPVVSMSKYDEKDLSYPARYARAIAYYQMKEPEKALKRVDALLAEQPNNPYLWELKGQIMFEFGQVEGAEAPQRRSVELRPNAPLLRINLAQTLVAIGTRPKTEEGIAELKKALTQEEDNASAWRVLAEAYDKHGDEGLARLATAEYDYNVGNMKLAREFAIRARERLSKDSPEWRRATDIVLVSKPTPDEERRIASGG
;
A
#
# COMPACT_ATOMS: atom_id res chain seq x y z
N MET A 1 31.53 -52.59 -18.65
CA MET A 1 30.15 -52.09 -18.63
C MET A 1 30.06 -51.02 -17.57
N ALA A 2 30.11 -49.76 -17.97
CA ALA A 2 30.05 -48.61 -17.08
C ALA A 2 28.63 -48.06 -17.07
N ALA A 3 28.04 -47.87 -15.89
CA ALA A 3 26.73 -47.27 -15.71
C ALA A 3 26.81 -45.74 -15.89
N PRO A 4 25.81 -45.10 -16.51
CA PRO A 4 25.84 -43.66 -16.72
C PRO A 4 25.44 -42.89 -15.45
N ALA A 5 26.21 -41.89 -15.12
CA ALA A 5 25.92 -40.91 -14.11
C ALA A 5 24.66 -40.11 -14.47
N ARG A 6 23.67 -40.10 -13.59
CA ARG A 6 22.50 -39.23 -13.70
C ARG A 6 22.92 -37.79 -13.36
N SER A 7 22.88 -36.93 -14.36
CA SER A 7 23.01 -35.47 -14.18
C SER A 7 21.79 -34.97 -13.47
N VAL A 8 21.99 -34.50 -12.23
CA VAL A 8 20.98 -33.73 -11.49
C VAL A 8 20.94 -32.34 -12.12
N SER A 9 19.88 -32.08 -12.88
CA SER A 9 19.59 -30.77 -13.43
C SER A 9 19.36 -29.79 -12.28
N ARG A 10 20.32 -28.90 -12.06
CA ARG A 10 20.14 -27.72 -11.18
C ARG A 10 19.16 -26.79 -11.87
N ILE A 11 17.89 -26.89 -11.53
CA ILE A 11 16.92 -25.83 -11.80
C ILE A 11 17.29 -24.70 -10.86
N ALA A 12 18.01 -23.72 -11.39
CA ALA A 12 18.21 -22.44 -10.74
C ALA A 12 16.83 -21.77 -10.64
N LEU A 13 16.22 -21.85 -9.47
CA LEU A 13 15.02 -21.08 -9.14
C LEU A 13 15.49 -19.63 -8.96
N ALA A 14 15.47 -18.86 -10.05
CA ALA A 14 15.60 -17.42 -10.02
C ALA A 14 14.32 -16.84 -9.42
N THR A 15 14.20 -16.88 -8.09
CA THR A 15 13.25 -16.06 -7.36
C THR A 15 13.85 -14.65 -7.27
N ALA A 16 13.59 -13.84 -8.29
CA ALA A 16 13.76 -12.41 -8.19
C ALA A 16 12.80 -11.90 -7.11
N LEU A 17 13.29 -11.69 -5.90
CA LEU A 17 12.65 -10.83 -4.93
C LEU A 17 12.97 -9.38 -5.31
N THR A 18 12.34 -8.94 -6.37
CA THR A 18 11.92 -7.54 -6.45
C THR A 18 11.20 -7.21 -5.16
N PHE A 19 11.30 -5.99 -4.64
CA PHE A 19 10.38 -5.38 -3.68
C PHE A 19 9.21 -6.32 -3.41
N SER A 20 9.03 -6.87 -2.24
CA SER A 20 8.10 -7.98 -2.02
C SER A 20 6.77 -7.69 -2.68
N LEU A 21 6.63 -8.12 -3.93
CA LEU A 21 5.45 -7.92 -4.76
C LEU A 21 4.43 -8.91 -4.25
N VAL A 22 3.74 -8.53 -3.19
CA VAL A 22 2.58 -9.28 -2.73
C VAL A 22 1.35 -8.57 -3.27
N LEU A 23 0.85 -9.06 -4.39
CA LEU A 23 -0.53 -8.82 -4.78
C LEU A 23 -1.41 -9.43 -3.68
N GLN A 24 -1.88 -8.59 -2.75
CA GLN A 24 -2.96 -8.96 -1.84
C GLN A 24 -4.29 -8.50 -2.46
N PRO A 25 -5.10 -9.39 -3.03
CA PRO A 25 -6.46 -9.06 -3.40
C PRO A 25 -7.40 -9.30 -2.21
N GLY A 26 -7.16 -8.59 -1.12
CA GLY A 26 -8.10 -8.55 -0.02
C GLY A 26 -8.64 -7.13 0.09
N ARG A 27 -9.93 -6.91 -0.09
CA ARG A 27 -10.72 -5.68 0.12
C ARG A 27 -10.19 -4.36 -0.50
N ALA A 28 -8.87 -4.19 -0.73
CA ALA A 28 -8.27 -3.04 -1.40
C ALA A 28 -8.12 -3.22 -2.92
N ALA A 29 -8.25 -4.43 -3.46
CA ALA A 29 -7.98 -4.73 -4.88
C ALA A 29 -8.90 -3.99 -5.88
N ALA A 30 -10.06 -3.50 -5.43
CA ALA A 30 -10.96 -2.71 -6.26
C ALA A 30 -10.46 -1.27 -6.54
N GLN A 31 -9.36 -0.84 -5.90
CA GLN A 31 -8.84 0.53 -5.98
C GLN A 31 -7.53 0.66 -6.76
N PHE A 32 -6.91 -0.46 -7.20
CA PHE A 32 -5.67 -0.40 -7.98
C PHE A 32 -5.96 -0.18 -9.47
N ALA A 33 -5.22 0.75 -10.10
CA ALA A 33 -5.22 0.86 -11.55
C ALA A 33 -4.45 -0.30 -12.19
N PRO A 34 -4.70 -0.62 -13.47
CA PRO A 34 -3.91 -1.62 -14.17
C PRO A 34 -2.42 -1.26 -14.15
N GLY A 35 -1.60 -2.14 -13.58
CA GLY A 35 -0.15 -1.94 -13.42
C GLY A 35 0.28 -1.40 -12.07
N ASP A 36 -0.63 -0.99 -11.20
CA ASP A 36 -0.32 -0.67 -9.81
C ASP A 36 -0.07 -1.94 -9.00
N TYR A 37 0.82 -1.84 -8.00
CA TYR A 37 1.12 -2.94 -7.10
C TYR A 37 1.49 -2.46 -5.70
N LEU A 38 1.24 -3.34 -4.72
CA LEU A 38 1.60 -3.08 -3.33
C LEU A 38 3.12 -3.07 -3.16
N VAL A 39 3.64 -2.07 -2.47
CA VAL A 39 5.03 -1.99 -2.01
C VAL A 39 5.05 -2.10 -0.50
N ARG A 40 5.94 -2.95 0.03
CA ARG A 40 6.15 -3.08 1.46
C ARG A 40 7.60 -2.70 1.77
N ASP A 41 7.76 -1.73 2.65
CA ASP A 41 9.07 -1.21 3.03
C ASP A 41 9.01 -0.63 4.44
N THR A 42 9.76 -1.23 5.36
CA THR A 42 9.72 -0.86 6.78
C THR A 42 10.09 0.62 7.01
N GLU A 43 11.11 1.13 6.31
CA GLU A 43 11.57 2.52 6.49
C GLU A 43 10.53 3.53 6.02
N ILE A 44 9.99 3.31 4.82
CA ILE A 44 8.96 4.19 4.25
C ILE A 44 7.68 4.14 5.09
N GLU A 45 7.22 2.95 5.45
CA GLU A 45 6.03 2.77 6.28
C GLU A 45 6.19 3.41 7.67
N ASP A 46 7.36 3.28 8.30
CA ASP A 46 7.68 3.92 9.57
C ASP A 46 7.69 5.45 9.47
N ILE A 47 8.25 6.02 8.40
CA ILE A 47 8.28 7.47 8.18
C ILE A 47 6.85 7.98 7.94
N LEU A 48 6.11 7.37 7.00
CA LEU A 48 4.72 7.77 6.74
C LEU A 48 3.85 7.67 8.00
N ARG A 49 4.07 6.64 8.82
CA ARG A 49 3.39 6.46 10.10
C ARG A 49 3.67 7.60 11.07
N ARG A 50 4.92 8.05 11.18
CA ARG A 50 5.28 9.19 12.02
C ARG A 50 4.62 10.48 11.55
N GLU A 51 4.63 10.72 10.24
CA GLU A 51 4.06 11.94 9.64
C GLU A 51 2.53 12.01 9.82
N VAL A 52 1.81 10.89 9.72
CA VAL A 52 0.33 10.90 9.79
C VAL A 52 -0.22 10.70 11.20
N THR A 53 0.54 10.13 12.13
CA THR A 53 0.05 9.84 13.50
C THR A 53 -0.50 11.09 14.23
N PRO A 54 0.15 12.27 14.19
CA PRO A 54 -0.41 13.47 14.79
C PRO A 54 -1.76 13.89 14.19
N LEU A 55 -1.97 13.62 12.90
CA LEU A 55 -3.22 13.91 12.19
C LEU A 55 -4.35 12.98 12.64
N PHE A 56 -4.08 11.68 12.78
CA PHE A 56 -5.04 10.73 13.37
C PHE A 56 -5.43 11.12 14.78
N GLN A 57 -4.45 11.48 15.63
CA GLN A 57 -4.69 11.94 16.99
C GLN A 57 -5.56 13.20 17.01
N ALA A 58 -5.28 14.18 16.13
CA ALA A 58 -6.07 15.40 16.00
C ALA A 58 -7.52 15.13 15.57
N ALA A 59 -7.74 14.05 14.82
CA ALA A 59 -9.05 13.57 14.38
C ALA A 59 -9.75 12.65 15.40
N GLY A 60 -9.08 12.25 16.49
CA GLY A 60 -9.62 11.30 17.46
C GLY A 60 -9.64 9.83 16.97
N ILE A 61 -8.79 9.50 16.00
CA ILE A 61 -8.67 8.16 15.42
C ILE A 61 -7.49 7.44 16.06
N ASP A 62 -7.69 6.18 16.47
CA ASP A 62 -6.56 5.34 16.91
C ASP A 62 -5.66 5.02 15.71
N SER A 63 -4.46 5.58 15.71
CA SER A 63 -3.49 5.37 14.62
C SER A 63 -3.08 3.90 14.43
N LYS A 64 -3.23 3.06 15.45
CA LYS A 64 -2.92 1.62 15.38
C LYS A 64 -3.99 0.84 14.61
N SER A 65 -5.22 1.36 14.55
CA SER A 65 -6.32 0.74 13.83
C SER A 65 -6.25 0.96 12.31
N ILE A 66 -5.34 1.81 11.83
CA ILE A 66 -5.22 2.17 10.42
C ILE A 66 -3.86 1.67 9.89
N GLN A 67 -3.90 0.74 8.96
CA GLN A 67 -2.71 0.29 8.24
C GLN A 67 -2.31 1.33 7.19
N ILE A 68 -1.01 1.67 7.12
CA ILE A 68 -0.47 2.49 6.04
C ILE A 68 0.02 1.56 4.93
N VAL A 69 -0.45 1.79 3.72
CA VAL A 69 -0.16 0.96 2.55
C VAL A 69 0.48 1.81 1.47
N LEU A 70 1.67 1.44 1.02
CA LEU A 70 2.35 2.09 -0.09
C LEU A 70 2.04 1.35 -1.41
N VAL A 71 1.65 2.10 -2.42
CA VAL A 71 1.30 1.56 -3.74
C VAL A 71 2.24 2.14 -4.80
N ALA A 72 2.94 1.27 -5.52
CA ALA A 72 3.67 1.71 -6.71
C ALA A 72 2.66 2.05 -7.80
N SER A 73 2.60 3.32 -8.13
CA SER A 73 1.74 3.87 -9.19
C SER A 73 2.43 5.02 -9.89
N LYS A 74 2.09 5.23 -11.15
CA LYS A 74 2.53 6.39 -11.92
C LYS A 74 1.69 7.62 -11.61
N ASP A 75 0.48 7.42 -11.10
CA ASP A 75 -0.44 8.49 -10.78
C ASP A 75 -0.29 8.88 -9.31
N PRO A 76 -0.14 10.18 -8.99
CA PRO A 76 -0.18 10.65 -7.62
C PRO A 76 -1.56 10.42 -7.05
N ASN A 77 -1.66 9.67 -5.96
CA ASN A 77 -2.93 9.41 -5.27
C ASN A 77 -2.71 9.09 -3.79
N ALA A 78 -3.72 9.40 -2.99
CA ALA A 78 -3.90 8.86 -1.66
C ALA A 78 -5.38 8.53 -1.48
N SER A 79 -5.69 7.63 -0.58
CA SER A 79 -7.07 7.35 -0.19
C SER A 79 -7.11 6.75 1.22
N ALA A 80 -8.19 7.00 1.95
CA ALA A 80 -8.40 6.40 3.25
C ALA A 80 -9.76 5.72 3.34
N GLY A 81 -9.75 4.54 3.93
CA GLY A 81 -10.93 3.74 4.18
C GLY A 81 -10.85 3.04 5.54
N PRO A 82 -11.88 2.23 5.87
CA PRO A 82 -11.91 1.50 7.13
C PRO A 82 -10.67 0.63 7.31
N GLY A 83 -9.84 0.99 8.30
CA GLY A 83 -8.64 0.23 8.67
C GLY A 83 -7.42 0.42 7.73
N VAL A 84 -7.51 1.25 6.69
CA VAL A 84 -6.40 1.41 5.74
C VAL A 84 -6.28 2.84 5.22
N MET A 85 -5.05 3.32 5.08
CA MET A 85 -4.70 4.52 4.30
C MET A 85 -3.68 4.13 3.24
N MET A 86 -3.99 4.39 1.98
CA MET A 86 -3.09 4.15 0.84
C MET A 86 -2.41 5.44 0.42
N VAL A 87 -1.12 5.34 0.08
CA VAL A 87 -0.31 6.45 -0.44
C VAL A 87 0.46 5.92 -1.64
N THR A 88 0.41 6.61 -2.79
CA THR A 88 1.18 6.17 -3.96
C THR A 88 2.60 6.70 -3.95
N THR A 89 3.52 5.94 -4.56
CA THR A 89 4.92 6.37 -4.73
C THR A 89 5.02 7.67 -5.51
N SER A 90 4.16 7.87 -6.50
CA SER A 90 4.13 9.08 -7.31
C SER A 90 3.72 10.32 -6.50
N LEU A 91 2.77 10.19 -5.56
CA LEU A 91 2.41 11.28 -4.65
C LEU A 91 3.62 11.73 -3.82
N ILE A 92 4.35 10.78 -3.24
CA ILE A 92 5.53 11.07 -2.42
C ILE A 92 6.60 11.76 -3.26
N LEU A 93 6.87 11.25 -4.47
CA LEU A 93 7.88 11.82 -5.37
C LEU A 93 7.52 13.23 -5.83
N GLN A 94 6.23 13.56 -5.97
CA GLN A 94 5.73 14.85 -6.43
C GLN A 94 5.52 15.88 -5.32
N ALA A 95 5.42 15.48 -4.05
CA ALA A 95 5.36 16.44 -2.94
C ALA A 95 6.67 17.25 -2.87
N ASP A 96 6.61 18.59 -2.86
CA ASP A 96 7.81 19.43 -2.85
C ASP A 96 8.45 19.50 -1.45
N ASN A 97 7.65 19.31 -0.41
CA ASN A 97 8.06 19.36 0.99
C ASN A 97 7.18 18.42 1.85
N PRO A 98 7.59 18.09 3.08
CA PRO A 98 6.80 17.24 3.98
C PRO A 98 5.40 17.76 4.23
N ASN A 99 5.23 19.08 4.36
CA ASN A 99 3.95 19.69 4.65
C ASN A 99 2.91 19.45 3.56
N GLN A 100 3.32 19.36 2.28
CA GLN A 100 2.41 18.97 1.18
C GLN A 100 1.93 17.53 1.34
N LEU A 101 2.83 16.59 1.66
CA LEU A 101 2.47 15.19 1.88
C LEU A 101 1.56 15.04 3.11
N GLN A 102 1.91 15.70 4.22
CA GLN A 102 1.07 15.76 5.43
C GLN A 102 -0.30 16.35 5.12
N GLY A 103 -0.36 17.39 4.27
CA GLY A 103 -1.61 18.04 3.86
C GLY A 103 -2.56 17.08 3.14
N VAL A 104 -2.05 16.34 2.15
CA VAL A 104 -2.83 15.32 1.44
C VAL A 104 -3.28 14.22 2.42
N MET A 105 -2.38 13.72 3.26
CA MET A 105 -2.76 12.72 4.28
C MET A 105 -3.80 13.27 5.28
N ALA A 106 -3.74 14.56 5.64
CA ALA A 106 -4.75 15.20 6.50
C ALA A 106 -6.12 15.29 5.82
N HIS A 107 -6.16 15.54 4.51
CA HIS A 107 -7.38 15.47 3.71
C HIS A 107 -7.99 14.07 3.75
N GLU A 108 -7.17 13.02 3.58
CA GLU A 108 -7.62 11.63 3.67
C GLU A 108 -8.14 11.26 5.08
N VAL A 109 -7.45 11.76 6.12
CA VAL A 109 -7.97 11.65 7.51
C VAL A 109 -9.32 12.37 7.65
N GLY A 110 -9.53 13.46 6.91
CA GLY A 110 -10.82 14.16 6.82
C GLY A 110 -11.93 13.28 6.25
N HIS A 111 -11.64 12.57 5.16
CA HIS A 111 -12.58 11.58 4.58
C HIS A 111 -12.89 10.45 5.55
N LEU A 112 -11.87 9.91 6.20
CA LEU A 112 -12.02 8.82 7.15
C LEU A 112 -12.88 9.24 8.36
N ALA A 113 -12.57 10.38 8.97
CA ALA A 113 -13.32 10.94 10.11
C ALA A 113 -14.75 11.34 9.74
N GLY A 114 -14.96 11.83 8.52
CA GLY A 114 -16.29 12.15 7.97
C GLY A 114 -17.11 10.92 7.62
N GLY A 115 -16.53 9.73 7.62
CA GLY A 115 -17.19 8.49 7.23
C GLY A 115 -17.57 8.45 5.75
N HIS A 116 -16.86 9.21 4.90
CA HIS A 116 -17.21 9.35 3.48
C HIS A 116 -17.14 8.01 2.74
N SER A 117 -16.19 7.15 3.08
CA SER A 117 -16.06 5.80 2.51
C SER A 117 -17.23 4.86 2.80
N PHE A 118 -18.06 5.18 3.81
CA PHE A 118 -19.26 4.41 4.16
C PHE A 118 -20.54 4.97 3.50
N ARG A 119 -20.46 6.15 2.87
CA ARG A 119 -21.63 6.92 2.39
C ARG A 119 -21.83 6.84 0.88
N SER A 120 -21.24 5.87 0.19
CA SER A 120 -21.48 5.63 -1.24
C SER A 120 -22.98 5.47 -1.58
N GLY A 121 -23.76 4.92 -0.64
CA GLY A 121 -25.23 4.87 -0.78
C GLY A 121 -25.91 6.23 -0.70
N GLU A 122 -25.32 7.23 -0.03
CA GLU A 122 -25.87 8.61 0.04
C GLU A 122 -25.56 9.38 -1.25
N GLU A 123 -24.39 9.20 -1.83
CA GLU A 123 -24.04 9.74 -3.15
C GLU A 123 -24.98 9.20 -4.24
N MET A 124 -25.25 7.89 -4.21
CA MET A 124 -26.22 7.27 -5.11
C MET A 124 -27.61 7.90 -4.93
N LYS A 125 -28.07 8.13 -3.70
CA LYS A 125 -29.34 8.80 -3.42
C LYS A 125 -29.35 10.24 -3.91
N ALA A 126 -28.24 10.98 -3.70
CA ALA A 126 -28.09 12.36 -4.17
C ALA A 126 -28.22 12.47 -5.70
N GLY A 127 -27.79 11.45 -6.43
CA GLY A 127 -28.00 11.35 -7.87
C GLY A 127 -29.40 10.84 -8.24
N LEU A 128 -29.91 9.80 -7.57
CA LEU A 128 -31.19 9.18 -7.90
C LEU A 128 -32.39 10.08 -7.64
N VAL A 129 -32.40 10.87 -6.54
CA VAL A 129 -33.55 11.71 -6.18
C VAL A 129 -33.84 12.76 -7.26
N PRO A 130 -32.89 13.60 -7.72
CA PRO A 130 -33.16 14.54 -8.82
C PRO A 130 -33.58 13.85 -10.12
N MET A 131 -32.95 12.71 -10.44
CA MET A 131 -33.28 11.92 -11.62
C MET A 131 -34.73 11.43 -11.58
N ILE A 132 -35.16 10.80 -10.47
CA ILE A 132 -36.53 10.28 -10.31
C ILE A 132 -37.56 11.40 -10.32
N LEU A 133 -37.29 12.53 -9.65
CA LEU A 133 -38.18 13.69 -9.67
C LEU A 133 -38.36 14.25 -11.08
N THR A 134 -37.26 14.39 -11.83
CA THR A 134 -37.29 14.88 -13.21
C THR A 134 -38.05 13.92 -14.13
N MET A 135 -37.84 12.61 -13.99
CA MET A 135 -38.62 11.59 -14.71
C MET A 135 -40.09 11.64 -14.33
N GLY A 136 -40.45 11.78 -13.07
CA GLY A 136 -41.83 11.91 -12.58
C GLY A 136 -42.52 13.11 -13.16
N LEU A 137 -41.86 14.27 -13.21
CA LEU A 137 -42.39 15.48 -13.88
C LEU A 137 -42.61 15.27 -15.38
N GLY A 138 -41.71 14.53 -16.04
CA GLY A 138 -41.85 14.15 -17.45
C GLY A 138 -43.10 13.28 -17.69
N VAL A 139 -43.35 12.30 -16.82
CA VAL A 139 -44.58 11.46 -16.88
C VAL A 139 -45.85 12.29 -16.68
N LEU A 140 -45.88 13.22 -15.71
CA LEU A 140 -46.97 14.09 -15.46
C LEU A 140 -47.24 15.04 -16.66
N ALA A 141 -46.21 15.58 -17.31
CA ALA A 141 -46.28 16.37 -18.51
C ALA A 141 -46.88 15.57 -19.69
N ALA A 142 -46.52 14.29 -19.81
CA ALA A 142 -47.09 13.40 -20.82
C ALA A 142 -48.61 13.19 -20.62
N ILE A 143 -48.99 12.94 -19.36
CA ILE A 143 -50.43 12.79 -19.00
C ILE A 143 -51.23 14.08 -19.28
N ALA A 144 -50.60 15.24 -19.08
CA ALA A 144 -51.18 16.54 -19.36
C ALA A 144 -51.22 16.92 -20.87
N GLY A 145 -50.76 16.01 -21.75
CA GLY A 145 -50.74 16.25 -23.20
C GLY A 145 -49.56 17.08 -23.71
N ALA A 146 -48.58 17.41 -22.87
CA ALA A 146 -47.38 18.20 -23.22
C ALA A 146 -46.25 17.30 -23.70
N GLY A 147 -46.45 16.53 -24.77
CA GLY A 147 -45.52 15.47 -25.23
C GLY A 147 -44.08 15.93 -25.46
N ASN A 148 -43.84 17.10 -26.03
CA ASN A 148 -42.48 17.64 -26.24
C ASN A 148 -41.79 17.97 -24.92
N ALA A 149 -42.49 18.54 -23.94
CA ALA A 149 -41.98 18.84 -22.61
C ALA A 149 -41.68 17.53 -21.84
N ALA A 150 -42.55 16.54 -21.96
CA ALA A 150 -42.38 15.22 -21.39
C ALA A 150 -41.09 14.53 -21.89
N ALA A 151 -40.91 14.51 -23.21
CA ALA A 151 -39.70 13.94 -23.82
C ALA A 151 -38.44 14.67 -23.36
N GLY A 152 -38.45 16.01 -23.29
CA GLY A 152 -37.34 16.83 -22.80
C GLY A 152 -36.98 16.54 -21.35
N LEU A 153 -37.94 16.41 -20.47
CA LEU A 153 -37.71 16.08 -19.05
C LEU A 153 -37.17 14.67 -18.87
N ILE A 154 -37.76 13.67 -19.53
CA ILE A 154 -37.32 12.28 -19.42
C ILE A 154 -35.89 12.10 -19.93
N THR A 155 -35.54 12.72 -21.07
CA THR A 155 -34.20 12.63 -21.65
C THR A 155 -33.15 13.39 -20.85
N SER A 156 -33.51 14.44 -20.13
CA SER A 156 -32.59 15.21 -19.26
C SER A 156 -32.45 14.65 -17.84
N ALA A 157 -33.29 13.71 -17.42
CA ALA A 157 -33.27 13.16 -16.06
C ALA A 157 -31.91 12.60 -15.63
N PRO A 158 -31.15 11.84 -16.46
CA PRO A 158 -29.79 11.38 -16.11
C PRO A 158 -28.83 12.54 -15.86
N MET A 159 -28.98 13.67 -16.57
CA MET A 159 -28.15 14.87 -16.37
C MET A 159 -28.38 15.48 -14.98
N PHE A 160 -29.64 15.58 -14.54
CA PHE A 160 -29.97 16.07 -13.20
C PHE A 160 -29.49 15.12 -12.12
N GLY A 161 -29.51 13.80 -12.37
CA GLY A 161 -28.88 12.81 -11.50
C GLY A 161 -27.38 13.01 -11.37
N ALA A 162 -26.67 13.21 -12.49
CA ALA A 162 -25.23 13.48 -12.50
C ALA A 162 -24.88 14.79 -11.78
N ILE A 163 -25.67 15.85 -11.94
CA ILE A 163 -25.49 17.13 -11.23
C ILE A 163 -25.67 16.93 -9.72
N GLY A 164 -26.66 16.15 -9.28
CA GLY A 164 -26.90 15.87 -7.88
C GLY A 164 -25.75 15.09 -7.24
N ALA A 165 -25.29 14.03 -7.88
CA ALA A 165 -24.14 13.25 -7.43
C ALA A 165 -22.85 14.09 -7.38
N ALA A 166 -22.56 14.86 -8.42
CA ALA A 166 -21.41 15.76 -8.46
C ALA A 166 -21.47 16.87 -7.41
N GLY A 167 -22.68 17.35 -7.07
CA GLY A 167 -22.88 18.33 -6.00
C GLY A 167 -22.55 17.74 -4.63
N TYR A 168 -22.98 16.51 -4.37
CA TYR A 168 -22.68 15.78 -3.16
C TYR A 168 -21.17 15.52 -3.02
N GLY A 169 -20.52 15.05 -4.09
CA GLY A 169 -19.07 14.83 -4.11
C GLY A 169 -18.30 16.12 -3.78
N ARG A 170 -18.67 17.28 -4.39
CA ARG A 170 -18.06 18.59 -4.08
C ARG A 170 -18.18 18.96 -2.61
N GLU A 171 -19.31 18.70 -1.99
CA GLU A 171 -19.53 18.99 -0.57
C GLU A 171 -18.62 18.10 0.32
N GLN A 172 -18.49 16.81 -0.01
CA GLN A 172 -17.63 15.90 0.72
C GLN A 172 -16.15 16.33 0.64
N GLU A 173 -15.69 16.73 -0.55
CA GLU A 173 -14.34 17.24 -0.76
C GLU A 173 -14.09 18.51 0.05
N SER A 174 -15.00 19.47 0.00
CA SER A 174 -14.89 20.69 0.82
C SER A 174 -14.86 20.39 2.32
N ARG A 175 -15.66 19.45 2.79
CA ARG A 175 -15.65 19.02 4.20
C ARG A 175 -14.33 18.36 4.57
N ALA A 176 -13.75 17.52 3.71
CA ALA A 176 -12.46 16.87 3.93
C ALA A 176 -11.33 17.89 3.98
N ASP A 177 -11.32 18.91 3.09
CA ASP A 177 -10.34 20.00 3.11
C ASP A 177 -10.42 20.80 4.42
N GLN A 178 -11.63 21.15 4.84
CA GLN A 178 -11.84 21.92 6.08
C GLN A 178 -11.46 21.08 7.31
N ALA A 179 -11.73 19.79 7.31
CA ALA A 179 -11.31 18.88 8.37
C ALA A 179 -9.79 18.72 8.38
N GLY A 180 -9.18 18.48 7.20
CA GLY A 180 -7.72 18.37 7.04
C GLY A 180 -6.98 19.61 7.57
N ALA A 181 -7.42 20.81 7.17
CA ALA A 181 -6.86 22.06 7.71
C ALA A 181 -7.00 22.16 9.23
N THR A 182 -8.12 21.67 9.80
CA THR A 182 -8.33 21.62 11.25
C THR A 182 -7.37 20.66 11.94
N TYR A 183 -7.15 19.47 11.35
CA TYR A 183 -6.27 18.47 11.93
C TYR A 183 -4.81 18.87 11.85
N MET A 184 -4.40 19.51 10.76
CA MET A 184 -3.06 20.10 10.66
C MET A 184 -2.85 21.17 11.74
N GLU A 185 -3.79 22.10 11.90
CA GLU A 185 -3.72 23.14 12.95
C GLU A 185 -3.63 22.52 14.35
N LYS A 186 -4.48 21.53 14.68
CA LYS A 186 -4.45 20.85 15.98
C LYS A 186 -3.16 20.06 16.22
N ALA A 187 -2.54 19.55 15.15
CA ALA A 187 -1.25 18.88 15.19
C ALA A 187 -0.06 19.84 15.27
N GLY A 188 -0.30 21.17 15.25
CA GLY A 188 0.76 22.19 15.25
C GLY A 188 1.48 22.31 13.91
N LEU A 189 0.86 21.81 12.83
CA LEU A 189 1.39 21.83 11.47
C LEU A 189 0.75 22.95 10.66
N SER A 190 1.47 23.46 9.65
CA SER A 190 0.92 24.44 8.73
C SER A 190 -0.11 23.81 7.79
N GLY A 191 -1.31 24.37 7.70
CA GLY A 191 -2.29 23.99 6.67
C GLY A 191 -1.91 24.41 5.25
N ARG A 192 -0.81 25.18 5.08
CA ARG A 192 -0.35 25.72 3.80
C ARG A 192 -0.03 24.65 2.78
N GLY A 193 0.61 23.55 3.20
CA GLY A 193 1.03 22.49 2.30
C GLY A 193 -0.12 21.82 1.54
N LEU A 194 -1.29 21.64 2.17
CA LEU A 194 -2.47 21.13 1.47
C LEU A 194 -2.93 22.11 0.38
N ALA A 195 -3.01 23.41 0.71
CA ALA A 195 -3.42 24.42 -0.26
C ALA A 195 -2.41 24.54 -1.43
N GLU A 196 -1.11 24.51 -1.15
CA GLU A 196 -0.04 24.53 -2.16
C GLU A 196 -0.06 23.30 -3.05
N PHE A 197 -0.29 22.11 -2.48
CA PHE A 197 -0.39 20.88 -3.25
C PHE A 197 -1.57 20.95 -4.24
N LEU A 198 -2.74 21.38 -3.80
CA LEU A 198 -3.90 21.52 -4.67
C LEU A 198 -3.67 22.63 -5.73
N ASP A 199 -3.05 23.76 -5.34
CA ASP A 199 -2.78 24.86 -6.26
C ASP A 199 -1.80 24.50 -7.38
N LYS A 200 -0.85 23.59 -7.12
CA LYS A 200 0.11 23.06 -8.10
C LYS A 200 -0.60 22.48 -9.35
N TYR A 201 -1.80 21.96 -9.16
CA TYR A 201 -2.58 21.34 -10.23
C TYR A 201 -3.71 22.21 -10.78
N ARG A 202 -3.89 23.44 -10.28
CA ARG A 202 -4.95 24.37 -10.71
C ARG A 202 -4.97 24.60 -12.23
N TYR A 203 -3.80 24.72 -12.84
CA TYR A 203 -3.66 25.02 -14.27
C TYR A 203 -3.72 23.79 -15.17
N GLU A 204 -3.49 22.61 -14.62
CA GLU A 204 -3.58 21.37 -15.38
C GLU A 204 -5.04 20.99 -15.71
N GLU A 205 -6.02 21.46 -14.92
CA GLU A 205 -7.43 21.29 -15.18
C GLU A 205 -7.86 21.99 -16.50
N VAL A 206 -7.29 23.14 -16.81
CA VAL A 206 -7.60 23.93 -18.01
C VAL A 206 -7.08 23.24 -19.30
N PHE A 207 -6.05 22.44 -19.23
CA PHE A 207 -5.39 21.82 -20.39
C PHE A 207 -5.81 20.38 -20.68
N SER A 208 -6.95 19.90 -20.19
CA SER A 208 -7.58 18.60 -20.55
C SER A 208 -6.74 17.34 -20.27
N GLN A 209 -5.55 17.45 -19.70
CA GLN A 209 -4.71 16.29 -19.36
C GLN A 209 -4.95 15.74 -17.94
N MET A 210 -5.62 16.49 -17.06
CA MET A 210 -5.86 16.10 -15.65
C MET A 210 -6.77 14.89 -15.47
N ARG A 211 -7.61 14.57 -16.43
CA ARG A 211 -8.36 13.30 -16.42
C ARG A 211 -7.46 12.06 -16.47
N ARG A 212 -6.13 12.26 -16.58
CA ARG A 212 -5.14 11.19 -16.50
C ARG A 212 -4.78 10.81 -15.07
N TYR A 213 -4.88 11.73 -14.10
CA TYR A 213 -4.50 11.44 -12.72
C TYR A 213 -5.71 10.99 -11.93
N ARG A 214 -5.67 9.77 -11.43
CA ARG A 214 -6.76 9.15 -10.66
C ARG A 214 -7.15 9.97 -9.45
N TYR A 215 -6.19 10.60 -8.77
CA TYR A 215 -6.46 11.48 -7.63
C TYR A 215 -7.53 12.52 -7.94
N PHE A 216 -7.47 13.18 -9.10
CA PHE A 216 -8.42 14.22 -9.48
C PHE A 216 -9.75 13.68 -10.05
N ILE A 217 -9.80 12.38 -10.38
CA ILE A 217 -11.06 11.69 -10.67
C ILE A 217 -11.77 11.39 -9.35
N ASP A 218 -11.02 10.89 -8.37
CA ASP A 218 -11.53 10.52 -7.05
C ASP A 218 -11.81 11.77 -6.18
N HIS A 219 -11.01 12.85 -6.35
CA HIS A 219 -11.06 14.12 -5.64
C HIS A 219 -11.16 15.31 -6.61
N PRO A 220 -12.34 15.58 -7.19
CA PRO A 220 -12.49 16.62 -8.20
C PRO A 220 -12.03 17.99 -7.73
N MET A 221 -11.20 18.63 -8.56
CA MET A 221 -10.66 19.96 -8.28
C MET A 221 -11.66 21.03 -8.75
N PHE A 222 -11.90 21.99 -7.89
CA PHE A 222 -12.69 23.20 -8.22
C PHE A 222 -11.91 24.41 -7.72
N SER A 223 -11.79 25.45 -8.53
CA SER A 223 -11.09 26.69 -8.13
C SER A 223 -11.61 27.26 -6.82
N GLU A 224 -12.92 27.21 -6.60
CA GLU A 224 -13.59 27.65 -5.37
C GLU A 224 -13.10 26.86 -4.13
N ARG A 225 -12.80 25.57 -4.29
CA ARG A 225 -12.27 24.70 -3.23
C ARG A 225 -10.88 25.19 -2.79
N ILE A 226 -9.99 25.45 -3.74
CA ILE A 226 -8.63 25.94 -3.49
C ILE A 226 -8.67 27.32 -2.81
N GLU A 227 -9.50 28.25 -3.33
CA GLU A 227 -9.64 29.60 -2.77
C GLU A 227 -10.22 29.56 -1.36
N SER A 228 -11.25 28.75 -1.12
CA SER A 228 -11.84 28.56 0.21
C SER A 228 -10.82 28.03 1.21
N LEU A 229 -10.02 27.02 0.81
CA LEU A 229 -8.96 26.45 1.64
C LEU A 229 -7.85 27.48 1.92
N GLN A 230 -7.35 28.19 0.90
CA GLN A 230 -6.34 29.25 1.05
C GLN A 230 -6.81 30.35 2.01
N ASN A 231 -8.03 30.84 1.82
CA ASN A 231 -8.64 31.87 2.67
C ASN A 231 -8.78 31.42 4.14
N ARG A 232 -8.93 30.12 4.38
CA ARG A 232 -8.98 29.56 5.72
C ARG A 232 -7.60 29.43 6.33
N VAL A 233 -6.68 28.70 5.65
CA VAL A 233 -5.37 28.33 6.24
C VAL A 233 -4.52 29.55 6.54
N THR A 234 -4.62 30.62 5.74
CA THR A 234 -3.90 31.89 5.97
C THR A 234 -4.29 32.58 7.29
N LYS A 235 -5.44 32.24 7.86
CA LYS A 235 -5.94 32.82 9.14
C LYS A 235 -5.60 31.94 10.33
N LEU A 236 -5.04 30.74 10.12
CA LEU A 236 -4.73 29.82 11.20
C LEU A 236 -3.39 30.20 11.89
N PRO A 237 -3.29 30.04 13.21
CA PRO A 237 -2.10 30.37 13.99
C PRO A 237 -0.81 29.73 13.49
N HIS A 238 -0.86 28.44 13.03
CA HIS A 238 0.30 27.70 12.58
C HIS A 238 0.62 27.87 11.10
N TYR A 239 0.01 28.81 10.38
CA TYR A 239 0.23 29.03 8.94
C TYR A 239 1.71 29.17 8.55
N TYR A 240 2.52 29.84 9.37
CA TYR A 240 3.94 30.10 9.12
C TYR A 240 4.88 29.05 9.75
N VAL A 241 4.37 28.01 10.37
CA VAL A 241 5.18 26.92 10.89
C VAL A 241 5.88 26.22 9.73
N LYS A 242 7.19 26.03 9.87
CA LYS A 242 8.03 25.34 8.87
C LYS A 242 8.16 23.86 9.20
N ASP A 243 8.42 23.08 8.17
CA ASP A 243 8.80 21.68 8.34
C ASP A 243 10.01 21.53 9.23
N THR A 244 10.01 20.48 10.04
CA THR A 244 11.18 20.16 10.85
C THR A 244 12.34 19.68 10.00
N PRO A 245 13.61 19.92 10.37
CA PRO A 245 14.75 19.33 9.64
C PRO A 245 14.67 17.82 9.52
N GLN A 246 14.08 17.15 10.51
CA GLN A 246 13.86 15.70 10.49
C GLN A 246 12.88 15.31 9.38
N SER A 247 11.68 15.91 9.32
CA SER A 247 10.68 15.59 8.29
C SER A 247 11.21 15.86 6.88
N VAL A 248 11.99 16.98 6.70
CA VAL A 248 12.63 17.28 5.42
C VAL A 248 13.60 16.18 5.03
N SER A 249 14.50 15.79 5.95
CA SER A 249 15.47 14.72 5.70
C SER A 249 14.79 13.37 5.42
N GLU A 250 13.73 13.05 6.16
CA GLU A 250 12.96 11.82 5.98
C GLU A 250 12.28 11.76 4.62
N LEU A 251 11.68 12.85 4.15
CA LEU A 251 11.10 12.91 2.81
C LEU A 251 12.17 12.72 1.72
N GLU A 252 13.33 13.35 1.86
CA GLU A 252 14.45 13.18 0.94
C GLU A 252 14.96 11.73 0.91
N ILE A 253 15.04 11.06 2.06
CA ILE A 253 15.40 9.64 2.17
C ILE A 253 14.39 8.76 1.44
N ILE A 254 13.09 8.97 1.66
CA ILE A 254 12.05 8.19 0.96
C ILE A 254 12.15 8.39 -0.54
N LYS A 255 12.28 9.64 -1.00
CA LYS A 255 12.40 9.95 -2.44
C LYS A 255 13.63 9.28 -3.04
N ALA A 256 14.78 9.38 -2.38
CA ALA A 256 16.03 8.76 -2.81
C ALA A 256 15.90 7.23 -2.91
N LYS A 257 15.27 6.63 -1.91
CA LYS A 257 14.99 5.18 -1.88
C LYS A 257 14.08 4.78 -3.04
N LEU A 258 12.96 5.46 -3.22
CA LEU A 258 12.01 5.18 -4.31
C LEU A 258 12.65 5.36 -5.69
N ASP A 259 13.38 6.44 -5.92
CA ASP A 259 14.10 6.67 -7.17
C ASP A 259 15.11 5.55 -7.46
N GLY A 260 15.89 5.14 -6.45
CA GLY A 260 16.87 4.07 -6.57
C GLY A 260 16.25 2.73 -6.97
N PHE A 261 15.09 2.40 -6.41
CA PHE A 261 14.38 1.15 -6.69
C PHE A 261 13.59 1.17 -8.00
N ILE A 262 12.88 2.27 -8.29
CA ILE A 262 11.93 2.33 -9.41
C ILE A 262 12.65 2.64 -10.73
N ASN A 263 13.60 3.59 -10.70
CA ASN A 263 14.29 4.07 -11.89
C ASN A 263 15.81 4.18 -11.65
N PRO A 264 16.53 3.07 -11.47
CA PRO A 264 17.93 3.08 -11.05
C PRO A 264 18.85 3.87 -11.98
N VAL A 265 18.63 3.80 -13.30
CA VAL A 265 19.43 4.54 -14.29
C VAL A 265 19.20 6.05 -14.18
N VAL A 266 17.93 6.48 -14.06
CA VAL A 266 17.57 7.89 -13.87
C VAL A 266 18.07 8.39 -12.51
N SER A 267 17.97 7.55 -11.47
CA SER A 267 18.49 7.84 -10.14
C SER A 267 19.98 8.15 -10.15
N MET A 268 20.80 7.41 -10.90
CA MET A 268 22.23 7.68 -11.02
C MET A 268 22.53 9.05 -11.67
N SER A 269 21.67 9.51 -12.57
CA SER A 269 21.79 10.84 -13.17
C SER A 269 21.30 11.95 -12.23
N LYS A 270 20.21 11.70 -11.51
CA LYS A 270 19.61 12.66 -10.55
C LYS A 270 20.48 12.87 -9.32
N TYR A 271 21.07 11.81 -8.80
CA TYR A 271 21.94 11.79 -7.62
C TYR A 271 23.40 11.62 -8.07
N ASP A 272 23.99 12.71 -8.59
CA ASP A 272 25.37 12.76 -9.12
C ASP A 272 26.38 12.31 -8.03
N GLU A 273 27.51 11.75 -8.46
CA GLU A 273 28.61 11.31 -7.56
C GLU A 273 29.21 12.47 -6.73
N LYS A 274 29.05 13.71 -7.16
CA LYS A 274 29.46 14.91 -6.43
C LYS A 274 28.53 15.26 -5.27
N ASP A 275 27.27 14.78 -5.31
CA ASP A 275 26.34 14.92 -4.19
C ASP A 275 26.69 13.91 -3.10
N LEU A 276 27.30 14.43 -2.03
CA LEU A 276 27.73 13.65 -0.86
C LEU A 276 26.66 13.57 0.23
N SER A 277 25.46 14.11 0.01
CA SER A 277 24.35 13.99 0.95
C SER A 277 24.00 12.53 1.23
N TYR A 278 23.48 12.24 2.43
CA TYR A 278 23.05 10.89 2.77
C TYR A 278 22.00 10.33 1.78
N PRO A 279 20.91 11.07 1.43
CA PRO A 279 19.94 10.58 0.47
C PRO A 279 20.55 10.21 -0.88
N ALA A 280 21.44 11.06 -1.42
CA ALA A 280 22.07 10.80 -2.72
C ALA A 280 22.96 9.54 -2.70
N ARG A 281 23.75 9.34 -1.64
CA ARG A 281 24.58 8.13 -1.49
C ARG A 281 23.71 6.89 -1.31
N TYR A 282 22.60 6.99 -0.59
CA TYR A 282 21.64 5.91 -0.41
C TYR A 282 20.97 5.53 -1.73
N ALA A 283 20.46 6.52 -2.49
CA ALA A 283 19.91 6.29 -3.82
C ALA A 283 20.89 5.54 -4.75
N ARG A 284 22.16 5.96 -4.78
CA ARG A 284 23.20 5.29 -5.60
C ARG A 284 23.50 3.86 -5.14
N ALA A 285 23.51 3.60 -3.84
CA ALA A 285 23.69 2.25 -3.30
C ALA A 285 22.56 1.32 -3.79
N ILE A 286 21.31 1.77 -3.71
CA ILE A 286 20.13 1.04 -4.18
C ILE A 286 20.15 0.91 -5.71
N ALA A 287 20.49 1.97 -6.43
CA ALA A 287 20.56 1.93 -7.89
C ALA A 287 21.59 0.87 -8.37
N TYR A 288 22.78 0.79 -7.79
CA TYR A 288 23.74 -0.27 -8.11
C TYR A 288 23.21 -1.67 -7.81
N TYR A 289 22.49 -1.83 -6.70
CA TYR A 289 21.82 -3.10 -6.38
C TYR A 289 20.81 -3.48 -7.46
N GLN A 290 19.96 -2.56 -7.88
CA GLN A 290 18.96 -2.82 -8.94
C GLN A 290 19.59 -3.05 -10.33
N MET A 291 20.71 -2.41 -10.61
CA MET A 291 21.51 -2.64 -11.82
C MET A 291 22.32 -3.94 -11.80
N LYS A 292 22.17 -4.76 -10.74
CA LYS A 292 22.85 -6.06 -10.57
C LYS A 292 24.38 -5.93 -10.43
N GLU A 293 24.81 -4.88 -9.74
CA GLU A 293 26.21 -4.62 -9.40
C GLU A 293 26.45 -4.74 -7.88
N PRO A 294 26.35 -5.97 -7.29
CA PRO A 294 26.33 -6.17 -5.84
C PRO A 294 27.57 -5.67 -5.13
N GLU A 295 28.78 -5.81 -5.70
CA GLU A 295 30.02 -5.35 -5.07
C GLU A 295 30.02 -3.82 -4.90
N LYS A 296 29.54 -3.07 -5.92
CA LYS A 296 29.42 -1.61 -5.83
C LYS A 296 28.36 -1.21 -4.83
N ALA A 297 27.21 -1.91 -4.82
CA ALA A 297 26.13 -1.67 -3.87
C ALA A 297 26.60 -1.90 -2.43
N LEU A 298 27.19 -3.06 -2.13
CA LEU A 298 27.68 -3.41 -0.80
C LEU A 298 28.75 -2.43 -0.29
N LYS A 299 29.72 -2.06 -1.14
CA LYS A 299 30.74 -1.05 -0.79
C LYS A 299 30.10 0.27 -0.35
N ARG A 300 29.02 0.71 -1.01
CA ARG A 300 28.32 1.96 -0.67
C ARG A 300 27.47 1.81 0.59
N VAL A 301 26.78 0.70 0.76
CA VAL A 301 26.04 0.40 1.99
C VAL A 301 26.99 0.33 3.19
N ASP A 302 28.17 -0.29 3.04
CA ASP A 302 29.17 -0.36 4.11
C ASP A 302 29.70 1.03 4.50
N ALA A 303 29.89 1.93 3.53
CA ALA A 303 30.25 3.31 3.81
C ALA A 303 29.16 4.07 4.59
N LEU A 304 27.88 3.84 4.28
CA LEU A 304 26.76 4.42 5.03
C LEU A 304 26.65 3.81 6.43
N LEU A 305 26.87 2.51 6.57
CA LEU A 305 26.86 1.81 7.86
C LEU A 305 28.01 2.27 8.78
N ALA A 306 29.16 2.63 8.22
CA ALA A 306 30.27 3.19 9.01
C ALA A 306 29.88 4.52 9.67
N GLU A 307 29.01 5.31 9.06
CA GLU A 307 28.49 6.57 9.62
C GLU A 307 27.24 6.34 10.50
N GLN A 308 26.40 5.36 10.16
CA GLN A 308 25.15 5.06 10.84
C GLN A 308 25.06 3.58 11.24
N PRO A 309 25.90 3.10 12.17
CA PRO A 309 25.98 1.67 12.53
C PRO A 309 24.71 1.12 13.22
N ASN A 310 23.83 2.00 13.68
CA ASN A 310 22.57 1.65 14.32
C ASN A 310 21.35 1.89 13.42
N ASN A 311 21.53 2.08 12.12
CA ASN A 311 20.43 2.20 11.18
C ASN A 311 19.93 0.80 10.74
N PRO A 312 18.73 0.35 11.15
CA PRO A 312 18.23 -0.99 10.86
C PRO A 312 18.00 -1.23 9.37
N TYR A 313 17.64 -0.20 8.62
CA TYR A 313 17.28 -0.27 7.20
C TYR A 313 18.52 -0.43 6.30
N LEU A 314 19.66 0.10 6.71
CA LEU A 314 20.94 -0.17 6.03
C LEU A 314 21.41 -1.60 6.23
N TRP A 315 21.23 -2.15 7.44
CA TRP A 315 21.51 -3.55 7.73
C TRP A 315 20.56 -4.48 6.95
N GLU A 316 19.28 -4.13 6.88
CA GLU A 316 18.30 -4.82 6.02
C GLU A 316 18.75 -4.85 4.57
N LEU A 317 19.06 -3.67 3.98
CA LEU A 317 19.51 -3.56 2.59
C LEU A 317 20.77 -4.38 2.34
N LYS A 318 21.75 -4.34 3.27
CA LYS A 318 22.97 -5.17 3.16
C LYS A 318 22.61 -6.65 3.11
N GLY A 319 21.80 -7.12 4.03
CA GLY A 319 21.38 -8.52 4.09
C GLY A 319 20.57 -8.93 2.86
N GLN A 320 19.69 -8.06 2.36
CA GLN A 320 18.93 -8.31 1.15
C GLN A 320 19.83 -8.45 -0.08
N ILE A 321 20.78 -7.54 -0.28
CA ILE A 321 21.75 -7.62 -1.38
C ILE A 321 22.50 -8.95 -1.30
N MET A 322 23.05 -9.28 -0.14
CA MET A 322 23.82 -10.53 0.05
C MET A 322 22.97 -11.76 -0.25
N PHE A 323 21.74 -11.80 0.25
CA PHE A 323 20.79 -12.90 0.03
C PHE A 323 20.47 -13.09 -1.45
N GLU A 324 20.07 -12.03 -2.14
CA GLU A 324 19.65 -12.11 -3.54
C GLU A 324 20.78 -12.45 -4.51
N PHE A 325 22.03 -12.14 -4.14
CA PHE A 325 23.20 -12.49 -4.93
C PHE A 325 23.90 -13.77 -4.46
N GLY A 326 23.18 -14.63 -3.72
CA GLY A 326 23.61 -15.98 -3.40
C GLY A 326 24.57 -16.11 -2.21
N GLN A 327 24.81 -15.03 -1.49
CA GLN A 327 25.62 -15.03 -0.24
C GLN A 327 24.72 -15.29 0.97
N VAL A 328 23.96 -16.41 0.94
CA VAL A 328 22.87 -16.66 1.90
C VAL A 328 23.37 -16.73 3.34
N GLU A 329 24.45 -17.44 3.61
CA GLU A 329 25.04 -17.54 4.97
C GLU A 329 25.56 -16.18 5.45
N GLY A 330 26.15 -15.38 4.53
CA GLY A 330 26.63 -14.04 4.83
C GLY A 330 25.51 -13.04 5.12
N ALA A 331 24.31 -13.27 4.60
CA ALA A 331 23.15 -12.41 4.80
C ALA A 331 22.55 -12.51 6.22
N GLU A 332 22.80 -13.61 6.94
CA GLU A 332 22.23 -13.82 8.28
C GLU A 332 22.63 -12.72 9.27
N ALA A 333 23.91 -12.42 9.39
CA ALA A 333 24.40 -11.45 10.37
C ALA A 333 23.80 -10.03 10.17
N PRO A 334 23.78 -9.44 8.96
CA PRO A 334 23.11 -8.16 8.71
C PRO A 334 21.60 -8.21 8.98
N GLN A 335 20.89 -9.26 8.53
CA GLN A 335 19.45 -9.39 8.78
C GLN A 335 19.15 -9.49 10.28
N ARG A 336 19.93 -10.25 11.02
CA ARG A 336 19.81 -10.36 12.49
C ARG A 336 20.02 -9.00 13.14
N ARG A 337 21.05 -8.27 12.73
CA ARG A 337 21.34 -6.94 13.27
C ARG A 337 20.19 -5.96 12.99
N SER A 338 19.58 -6.03 11.82
CA SER A 338 18.40 -5.24 11.48
C SER A 338 17.23 -5.51 12.44
N VAL A 339 16.92 -6.79 12.71
CA VAL A 339 15.87 -7.19 13.67
C VAL A 339 16.20 -6.78 15.11
N GLU A 340 17.46 -6.89 15.55
CA GLU A 340 17.89 -6.42 16.88
C GLU A 340 17.64 -4.94 17.09
N LEU A 341 17.92 -4.13 16.05
CA LEU A 341 17.75 -2.68 16.10
C LEU A 341 16.25 -2.26 15.99
N ARG A 342 15.44 -3.05 15.34
CA ARG A 342 14.00 -2.80 15.16
C ARG A 342 13.17 -4.06 15.40
N PRO A 343 13.06 -4.52 16.66
CA PRO A 343 12.47 -5.84 16.97
C PRO A 343 10.97 -5.97 16.69
N ASN A 344 10.26 -4.85 16.57
CA ASN A 344 8.81 -4.84 16.30
C ASN A 344 8.47 -4.58 14.83
N ALA A 345 9.40 -4.83 13.90
CA ALA A 345 9.17 -4.68 12.47
C ALA A 345 8.91 -6.06 11.83
N PRO A 346 7.68 -6.38 11.43
CA PRO A 346 7.34 -7.69 10.86
C PRO A 346 8.17 -8.03 9.61
N LEU A 347 8.35 -7.07 8.71
CA LEU A 347 9.07 -7.29 7.45
C LEU A 347 10.54 -7.66 7.69
N LEU A 348 11.21 -7.03 8.66
CA LEU A 348 12.61 -7.36 8.99
C LEU A 348 12.73 -8.79 9.54
N ARG A 349 11.74 -9.23 10.35
CA ARG A 349 11.67 -10.62 10.81
C ARG A 349 11.46 -11.61 9.69
N ILE A 350 10.59 -11.26 8.72
CA ILE A 350 10.33 -12.09 7.55
C ILE A 350 11.61 -12.26 6.72
N ASN A 351 12.37 -11.17 6.51
CA ASN A 351 13.62 -11.20 5.78
C ASN A 351 14.67 -12.08 6.48
N LEU A 352 14.83 -11.94 7.81
CA LEU A 352 15.69 -12.83 8.59
C LEU A 352 15.23 -14.28 8.48
N ALA A 353 13.95 -14.55 8.68
CA ALA A 353 13.41 -15.90 8.62
C ALA A 353 13.59 -16.53 7.24
N GLN A 354 13.41 -15.78 6.17
CA GLN A 354 13.68 -16.25 4.80
C GLN A 354 15.13 -16.66 4.63
N THR A 355 16.07 -15.87 5.16
CA THR A 355 17.49 -16.20 5.14
C THR A 355 17.78 -17.48 5.93
N LEU A 356 17.24 -17.62 7.14
CA LEU A 356 17.40 -18.80 8.00
C LEU A 356 16.85 -20.07 7.33
N VAL A 357 15.66 -19.98 6.73
CA VAL A 357 15.02 -21.10 6.00
C VAL A 357 15.83 -21.46 4.75
N ALA A 358 16.42 -20.49 4.06
CA ALA A 358 17.28 -20.72 2.91
C ALA A 358 18.59 -21.42 3.26
N ILE A 359 19.21 -21.11 4.42
CA ILE A 359 20.39 -21.84 4.96
C ILE A 359 20.06 -23.33 5.15
N GLY A 360 18.81 -23.65 5.58
CA GLY A 360 18.24 -24.98 5.49
C GLY A 360 18.72 -25.98 6.54
N THR A 361 19.54 -25.59 7.51
CA THR A 361 19.83 -26.48 8.67
C THR A 361 18.62 -26.53 9.59
N ARG A 362 18.35 -27.68 10.22
CA ARG A 362 17.19 -27.86 11.09
C ARG A 362 17.06 -26.76 12.16
N PRO A 363 18.13 -26.41 12.93
CA PRO A 363 18.03 -25.35 13.93
C PRO A 363 17.69 -23.97 13.32
N LYS A 364 18.22 -23.67 12.14
CA LYS A 364 17.93 -22.39 11.45
C LYS A 364 16.49 -22.36 10.93
N THR A 365 15.99 -23.46 10.41
CA THR A 365 14.59 -23.58 9.98
C THR A 365 13.63 -23.42 11.16
N GLU A 366 13.91 -24.03 12.30
CA GLU A 366 13.13 -23.88 13.54
C GLU A 366 13.13 -22.43 14.05
N GLU A 367 14.30 -21.76 14.03
CA GLU A 367 14.41 -20.33 14.34
C GLU A 367 13.61 -19.46 13.35
N GLY A 368 13.71 -19.76 12.04
CA GLY A 368 12.95 -19.07 11.00
C GLY A 368 11.44 -19.18 11.21
N ILE A 369 10.93 -20.36 11.56
CA ILE A 369 9.52 -20.58 11.93
C ILE A 369 9.14 -19.69 13.11
N ALA A 370 9.98 -19.61 14.14
CA ALA A 370 9.69 -18.78 15.32
C ALA A 370 9.64 -17.29 14.97
N GLU A 371 10.55 -16.79 14.11
CA GLU A 371 10.52 -15.39 13.66
C GLU A 371 9.29 -15.08 12.80
N LEU A 372 8.88 -16.00 11.91
CA LEU A 372 7.64 -15.85 11.11
C LEU A 372 6.38 -15.80 11.97
N LYS A 373 6.29 -16.66 12.98
CA LYS A 373 5.18 -16.63 13.94
C LYS A 373 5.10 -15.30 14.68
N LYS A 374 6.26 -14.73 15.11
CA LYS A 374 6.29 -13.40 15.72
C LYS A 374 5.85 -12.29 14.75
N ALA A 375 6.24 -12.36 13.48
CA ALA A 375 5.80 -11.43 12.46
C ALA A 375 4.28 -11.50 12.26
N LEU A 376 3.73 -12.71 12.15
CA LEU A 376 2.29 -12.96 11.95
C LEU A 376 1.42 -12.60 13.17
N THR A 377 1.98 -12.45 14.38
CA THR A 377 1.22 -11.87 15.50
C THR A 377 0.91 -10.39 15.33
N GLN A 378 1.66 -9.70 14.46
CA GLN A 378 1.48 -8.27 14.18
C GLN A 378 0.77 -8.03 12.85
N GLU A 379 1.05 -8.86 11.85
CA GLU A 379 0.47 -8.82 10.51
C GLU A 379 -0.03 -10.22 10.13
N GLU A 380 -1.20 -10.60 10.66
CA GLU A 380 -1.80 -11.93 10.44
C GLU A 380 -2.10 -12.17 8.95
N ASP A 381 -2.37 -11.11 8.19
CA ASP A 381 -2.69 -11.14 6.77
C ASP A 381 -1.46 -11.03 5.85
N ASN A 382 -0.23 -11.06 6.38
CA ASN A 382 0.98 -10.96 5.58
C ASN A 382 1.23 -12.22 4.75
N ALA A 383 0.83 -12.18 3.48
CA ALA A 383 0.97 -13.31 2.57
C ALA A 383 2.43 -13.75 2.36
N SER A 384 3.41 -12.83 2.37
CA SER A 384 4.82 -13.20 2.27
C SER A 384 5.28 -14.05 3.45
N ALA A 385 4.85 -13.69 4.67
CA ALA A 385 5.15 -14.48 5.86
C ALA A 385 4.57 -15.90 5.77
N TRP A 386 3.33 -16.03 5.35
CA TRP A 386 2.68 -17.33 5.16
C TRP A 386 3.37 -18.17 4.09
N ARG A 387 3.79 -17.57 2.96
CA ARG A 387 4.54 -18.28 1.93
C ARG A 387 5.87 -18.84 2.45
N VAL A 388 6.64 -18.01 3.16
CA VAL A 388 7.93 -18.47 3.73
C VAL A 388 7.70 -19.50 4.84
N LEU A 389 6.61 -19.36 5.62
CA LEU A 389 6.26 -20.31 6.67
C LEU A 389 5.86 -21.68 6.08
N ALA A 390 5.15 -21.69 4.95
CA ALA A 390 4.83 -22.94 4.23
C ALA A 390 6.11 -23.68 3.79
N GLU A 391 7.10 -22.95 3.22
CA GLU A 391 8.39 -23.51 2.85
C GLU A 391 9.16 -24.04 4.08
N ALA A 392 9.14 -23.27 5.18
CA ALA A 392 9.81 -23.65 6.41
C ALA A 392 9.25 -24.94 7.03
N TYR A 393 7.91 -25.08 7.05
CA TYR A 393 7.26 -26.31 7.53
C TYR A 393 7.50 -27.49 6.62
N ASP A 394 7.52 -27.29 5.30
CA ASP A 394 7.85 -28.36 4.34
C ASP A 394 9.26 -28.88 4.57
N LYS A 395 10.26 -27.99 4.68
CA LYS A 395 11.65 -28.35 5.01
C LYS A 395 11.80 -29.01 6.39
N HIS A 396 10.96 -28.64 7.34
CA HIS A 396 10.94 -29.23 8.67
C HIS A 396 10.28 -30.63 8.70
N GLY A 397 9.44 -30.93 7.72
CA GLY A 397 8.70 -32.18 7.60
C GLY A 397 7.28 -32.14 8.18
N ASP A 398 6.77 -30.95 8.51
CA ASP A 398 5.42 -30.73 9.07
C ASP A 398 4.38 -30.53 7.97
N GLU A 399 4.06 -31.61 7.24
CA GLU A 399 3.20 -31.56 6.06
C GLU A 399 1.84 -30.88 6.29
N GLY A 400 1.19 -31.17 7.44
CA GLY A 400 -0.10 -30.56 7.79
C GLY A 400 -0.01 -29.04 7.97
N LEU A 401 1.03 -28.56 8.65
CA LEU A 401 1.28 -27.13 8.86
C LEU A 401 1.73 -26.43 7.58
N ALA A 402 2.53 -27.09 6.73
CA ALA A 402 2.92 -26.55 5.43
C ALA A 402 1.70 -26.29 4.54
N ARG A 403 0.76 -27.24 4.50
CA ARG A 403 -0.50 -27.10 3.74
C ARG A 403 -1.40 -26.00 4.32
N LEU A 404 -1.49 -25.90 5.65
CA LEU A 404 -2.24 -24.81 6.29
C LEU A 404 -1.62 -23.43 5.94
N ALA A 405 -0.31 -23.29 6.06
CA ALA A 405 0.36 -22.04 5.71
C ALA A 405 0.20 -21.68 4.22
N THR A 406 0.15 -22.70 3.33
CA THR A 406 -0.18 -22.48 1.91
C THR A 406 -1.63 -22.02 1.74
N ALA A 407 -2.58 -22.61 2.49
CA ALA A 407 -3.98 -22.17 2.48
C ALA A 407 -4.15 -20.73 2.95
N GLU A 408 -3.43 -20.33 4.00
CA GLU A 408 -3.40 -18.95 4.49
C GLU A 408 -2.81 -17.99 3.44
N TYR A 409 -1.71 -18.37 2.80
CA TYR A 409 -1.15 -17.59 1.69
C TYR A 409 -2.19 -17.36 0.60
N ASP A 410 -2.80 -18.45 0.08
CA ASP A 410 -3.79 -18.37 -0.99
C ASP A 410 -5.03 -17.56 -0.57
N TYR A 411 -5.47 -17.68 0.67
CA TYR A 411 -6.57 -16.91 1.24
C TYR A 411 -6.25 -15.40 1.24
N ASN A 412 -5.07 -15.04 1.72
CA ASN A 412 -4.63 -13.64 1.81
C ASN A 412 -4.35 -13.00 0.44
N VAL A 413 -3.98 -13.78 -0.56
CA VAL A 413 -3.88 -13.28 -1.95
C VAL A 413 -5.20 -13.37 -2.73
N GLY A 414 -6.30 -13.79 -2.08
CA GLY A 414 -7.65 -13.85 -2.67
C GLY A 414 -7.90 -15.04 -3.57
N ASN A 415 -7.01 -16.02 -3.59
CA ASN A 415 -7.17 -17.26 -4.36
C ASN A 415 -8.02 -18.28 -3.58
N MET A 416 -9.31 -17.97 -3.41
CA MET A 416 -10.23 -18.71 -2.55
C MET A 416 -10.35 -20.18 -2.90
N LYS A 417 -10.21 -20.53 -4.20
CA LYS A 417 -10.26 -21.93 -4.65
C LYS A 417 -9.08 -22.74 -4.11
N LEU A 418 -7.85 -22.26 -4.30
CA LEU A 418 -6.65 -22.93 -3.81
C LEU A 418 -6.59 -22.90 -2.28
N ALA A 419 -6.95 -21.79 -1.65
CA ALA A 419 -7.05 -21.69 -0.20
C ALA A 419 -7.90 -22.83 0.37
N ARG A 420 -9.08 -23.07 -0.18
CA ARG A 420 -9.99 -24.15 0.21
C ARG A 420 -9.37 -25.53 -0.02
N GLU A 421 -8.78 -25.77 -1.18
CA GLU A 421 -8.18 -27.07 -1.51
C GLU A 421 -7.03 -27.41 -0.55
N PHE A 422 -6.14 -26.47 -0.27
CA PHE A 422 -5.04 -26.67 0.66
C PHE A 422 -5.52 -26.79 2.12
N ALA A 423 -6.54 -26.05 2.52
CA ALA A 423 -7.13 -26.15 3.86
C ALA A 423 -7.79 -27.53 4.09
N ILE A 424 -8.48 -28.09 3.10
CA ILE A 424 -9.03 -29.46 3.18
C ILE A 424 -7.88 -30.47 3.37
N ARG A 425 -6.84 -30.39 2.54
CA ARG A 425 -5.67 -31.30 2.63
C ARG A 425 -4.89 -31.13 3.94
N ALA A 426 -4.86 -29.91 4.52
CA ALA A 426 -4.26 -29.65 5.82
C ALA A 426 -5.03 -30.37 6.93
N ARG A 427 -6.37 -30.31 6.92
CA ARG A 427 -7.24 -31.01 7.91
C ARG A 427 -7.03 -32.53 7.94
N GLU A 428 -6.67 -33.14 6.81
CA GLU A 428 -6.39 -34.57 6.72
C GLU A 428 -5.12 -34.99 7.48
N ARG A 429 -4.19 -34.03 7.69
CA ARG A 429 -2.86 -34.26 8.30
C ARG A 429 -2.72 -33.66 9.70
N LEU A 430 -3.58 -32.73 10.06
CA LEU A 430 -3.57 -32.08 11.38
C LEU A 430 -4.38 -32.89 12.40
N SER A 431 -4.00 -32.79 13.67
CA SER A 431 -4.74 -33.39 14.75
C SER A 431 -6.14 -32.77 14.84
N LYS A 432 -7.17 -33.60 14.80
CA LYS A 432 -8.55 -33.16 14.88
C LYS A 432 -8.77 -32.26 16.11
N ASP A 433 -9.50 -31.18 15.93
CA ASP A 433 -9.83 -30.18 16.96
C ASP A 433 -8.62 -29.37 17.51
N SER A 434 -7.40 -29.52 16.93
CA SER A 434 -6.30 -28.62 17.24
C SER A 434 -6.60 -27.19 16.75
N PRO A 435 -5.92 -26.15 17.29
CA PRO A 435 -6.09 -24.77 16.80
C PRO A 435 -5.87 -24.66 15.29
N GLU A 436 -4.86 -25.34 14.76
CA GLU A 436 -4.51 -25.35 13.35
C GLU A 436 -5.57 -26.06 12.50
N TRP A 437 -6.13 -27.16 12.99
CA TRP A 437 -7.23 -27.85 12.34
C TRP A 437 -8.49 -26.95 12.27
N ARG A 438 -8.80 -26.24 13.36
CA ARG A 438 -9.92 -25.27 13.40
C ARG A 438 -9.68 -24.14 12.41
N ARG A 439 -8.48 -23.57 12.39
CA ARG A 439 -8.12 -22.53 11.44
C ARG A 439 -8.29 -22.99 9.98
N ALA A 440 -7.81 -24.18 9.65
CA ALA A 440 -8.05 -24.78 8.33
C ALA A 440 -9.56 -24.94 8.03
N THR A 441 -10.36 -25.27 9.05
CA THR A 441 -11.82 -25.40 8.90
C THR A 441 -12.46 -24.04 8.61
N ASP A 442 -12.02 -22.98 9.29
CA ASP A 442 -12.50 -21.61 9.07
C ASP A 442 -12.24 -21.18 7.63
N ILE A 443 -11.04 -21.42 7.09
CA ILE A 443 -10.72 -21.14 5.69
C ILE A 443 -11.66 -21.89 4.74
N VAL A 444 -11.92 -23.19 4.98
CA VAL A 444 -12.88 -23.95 4.17
C VAL A 444 -14.27 -23.34 4.18
N LEU A 445 -14.73 -22.86 5.36
CA LEU A 445 -16.07 -22.29 5.51
C LEU A 445 -16.22 -20.95 4.81
N VAL A 446 -15.21 -20.07 4.92
CA VAL A 446 -15.27 -18.71 4.35
C VAL A 446 -14.92 -18.66 2.87
N SER A 447 -14.19 -19.65 2.35
CA SER A 447 -13.77 -19.78 0.95
C SER A 447 -14.73 -20.60 0.08
N LYS A 448 -15.99 -20.75 0.48
CA LYS A 448 -17.01 -21.45 -0.31
C LYS A 448 -17.17 -20.79 -1.68
N PRO A 449 -17.40 -21.58 -2.76
CA PRO A 449 -17.68 -21.02 -4.06
C PRO A 449 -18.92 -20.12 -3.98
N THR A 450 -18.86 -18.99 -4.67
CA THR A 450 -20.03 -18.16 -4.88
C THR A 450 -21.04 -18.90 -5.77
N PRO A 451 -22.33 -18.56 -5.75
CA PRO A 451 -23.32 -19.16 -6.65
C PRO A 451 -22.95 -19.06 -8.14
N ASP A 452 -22.17 -18.03 -8.52
CA ASP A 452 -21.68 -17.87 -9.89
C ASP A 452 -20.51 -18.81 -10.22
N GLU A 453 -19.60 -19.04 -9.26
CA GLU A 453 -18.55 -20.03 -9.38
C GLU A 453 -19.12 -21.45 -9.40
N GLU A 454 -20.13 -21.74 -8.57
CA GLU A 454 -20.85 -23.02 -8.60
C GLU A 454 -21.48 -23.27 -9.97
N ARG A 455 -22.11 -22.25 -10.57
CA ARG A 455 -22.68 -22.34 -11.92
C ARG A 455 -21.60 -22.59 -13.00
N ARG A 456 -20.44 -21.92 -12.92
CA ARG A 456 -19.32 -22.15 -13.85
C ARG A 456 -18.76 -23.57 -13.69
N ILE A 457 -18.56 -24.02 -12.46
CA ILE A 457 -18.10 -25.40 -12.18
C ILE A 457 -19.11 -26.42 -12.73
N ALA A 458 -20.41 -26.19 -12.55
CA ALA A 458 -21.46 -27.06 -13.05
C ALA A 458 -21.59 -27.04 -14.59
N SER A 459 -21.21 -25.95 -15.25
CA SER A 459 -21.22 -25.81 -16.71
C SER A 459 -19.95 -26.34 -17.40
N GLY A 460 -18.98 -26.87 -16.66
CA GLY A 460 -17.79 -27.52 -17.23
C GLY A 460 -16.76 -26.55 -17.80
N GLY A 461 -16.77 -25.28 -17.32
CA GLY A 461 -15.83 -24.22 -17.68
C GLY A 461 -14.60 -24.21 -16.78
#